data_c897063c41a40c3a1d7698ee84829341
#
_entry.id   c897063c41a40c3a1d7698ee84829341
#
_cell.length_a   1.000
_cell.length_b   1.000
_cell.length_c   1.000
_cell.angle_alpha   90.00
_cell.angle_beta   90.00
_cell.angle_gamma   90.00
#
_symmetry.space_group_name_H-M   'P 1'
#
loop_
_entity.id
_entity.type
_entity.pdbx_description
1 polymer ?
#
loop_
_entity_poly.entity_id
_entity_poly.type
_entity_poly.pdbx_seq_one_letter_code
_entity_poly.pdbx_strand_id
1 'polypeptide(L)'
;MLQKVNFLPGINKQVTPTGAESQWIDCDNVRFRYGTPEKIGGWKQLGADNVTGAARALHQFTNSLGRKYSIIGTNRILYAYSGGVFYDIHPIKSTTTLSNAFSTTNGSTEVTINFSGDHNIQAGDIVLLDNFSSITNSNFGASDFDDIRFMATTVPTSSTITITMPSNESGSGATQSGGIRVRHYYHVGPDVQAQGFGWSLGSWGGEAVGAYTTVLSSDIDASTTSITVNDASQLPSSGTNFILIGTEEISYTGISTNTLTGVTRGVRNTTAASHTAGATVTNTSDYVAWGEAASGDLIIDPGMWSIDNFGDKAICLIVDGECF
;
A
#
# COMPACT_ATOMS: atom_id res chain seq x y z
N MET A 1 39.49 45.96 12.22
CA MET A 1 40.37 45.31 11.24
C MET A 1 39.51 44.32 10.43
N LEU A 2 39.38 44.50 9.13
CA LEU A 2 38.65 43.57 8.25
C LEU A 2 39.61 42.46 7.86
N GLN A 3 39.34 41.22 8.25
CA GLN A 3 40.13 40.07 7.88
C GLN A 3 39.46 39.36 6.67
N LYS A 4 40.20 39.21 5.59
CA LYS A 4 39.71 38.47 4.42
C LYS A 4 39.80 36.96 4.71
N VAL A 5 38.64 36.29 4.74
CA VAL A 5 38.59 34.82 4.85
C VAL A 5 38.49 34.26 3.46
N ASN A 6 39.45 33.44 3.08
CA ASN A 6 39.38 32.67 1.82
C ASN A 6 39.00 31.23 2.14
N PHE A 7 38.04 30.70 1.42
CA PHE A 7 37.68 29.28 1.50
C PHE A 7 37.43 28.70 0.08
N LEU A 8 37.67 27.43 -0.03
CA LEU A 8 37.42 26.69 -1.28
C LEU A 8 35.93 26.35 -1.37
N PRO A 9 35.34 26.46 -2.56
CA PRO A 9 33.95 26.07 -2.75
C PRO A 9 33.79 24.55 -2.70
N GLY A 10 32.65 24.10 -2.25
CA GLY A 10 32.30 22.68 -2.14
C GLY A 10 32.42 22.15 -0.71
N ILE A 11 31.99 20.90 -0.52
CA ILE A 11 32.01 20.20 0.77
C ILE A 11 33.02 19.06 0.67
N ASN A 12 34.03 19.08 1.55
CA ASN A 12 35.04 18.02 1.60
C ASN A 12 34.77 17.14 2.84
N LYS A 13 34.25 15.93 2.58
CA LYS A 13 33.99 14.91 3.62
C LYS A 13 35.11 13.85 3.71
N GLN A 14 36.17 13.96 2.91
CA GLN A 14 37.25 12.97 2.88
C GLN A 14 38.36 13.22 3.91
N VAL A 15 38.40 14.41 4.47
CA VAL A 15 39.41 14.81 5.46
C VAL A 15 38.79 15.05 6.84
N THR A 16 39.61 14.95 7.87
CA THR A 16 39.16 15.29 9.23
C THR A 16 38.89 16.81 9.36
N PRO A 17 38.02 17.23 10.29
CA PRO A 17 37.78 18.67 10.53
C PRO A 17 39.05 19.51 10.70
N THR A 18 40.08 18.96 11.34
CA THR A 18 41.36 19.61 11.55
C THR A 18 42.21 19.70 10.29
N GLY A 19 42.05 18.74 9.36
CA GLY A 19 42.75 18.72 8.07
C GLY A 19 42.05 19.53 6.97
N ALA A 20 40.85 20.03 7.23
CA ALA A 20 40.04 20.75 6.26
C ALA A 20 40.20 22.28 6.37
N GLU A 21 41.41 22.77 6.59
CA GLU A 21 41.65 24.22 6.64
C GLU A 21 41.16 24.91 5.38
N SER A 22 40.41 25.99 5.54
CA SER A 22 39.80 26.77 4.43
C SER A 22 38.81 26.00 3.58
N GLN A 23 38.26 24.89 4.06
CA GLN A 23 37.25 24.08 3.35
C GLN A 23 35.98 23.92 4.21
N TRP A 24 34.86 23.69 3.54
CA TRP A 24 33.61 23.34 4.20
C TRP A 24 33.55 21.81 4.38
N ILE A 25 33.31 21.38 5.60
CA ILE A 25 33.18 19.96 5.95
C ILE A 25 31.73 19.51 5.96
N ASP A 26 30.81 20.47 6.22
CA ASP A 26 29.39 20.27 6.16
C ASP A 26 28.66 21.59 5.93
N CYS A 27 27.49 21.55 5.29
CA CYS A 27 26.60 22.70 5.20
C CYS A 27 25.19 22.22 4.87
N ASP A 28 24.21 22.99 5.30
CA ASP A 28 22.80 22.76 5.03
C ASP A 28 22.17 24.00 4.36
N ASN A 29 21.30 23.76 3.39
CA ASN A 29 20.60 24.81 2.63
C ASN A 29 21.54 25.84 1.95
N VAL A 30 22.74 25.42 1.54
CA VAL A 30 23.75 26.22 0.86
C VAL A 30 24.12 25.61 -0.49
N ARG A 31 24.25 26.45 -1.50
CA ARG A 31 24.88 26.11 -2.78
C ARG A 31 26.11 26.97 -2.99
N PHE A 32 27.08 26.45 -3.74
CA PHE A 32 28.23 27.23 -4.17
C PHE A 32 28.02 27.73 -5.60
N ARG A 33 28.04 29.05 -5.75
CA ARG A 33 27.91 29.70 -7.04
C ARG A 33 29.04 30.68 -7.26
N TYR A 34 29.73 30.56 -8.40
CA TYR A 34 30.92 31.38 -8.71
C TYR A 34 31.99 31.36 -7.59
N GLY A 35 32.14 30.22 -6.92
CA GLY A 35 33.12 30.07 -5.84
C GLY A 35 32.70 30.60 -4.49
N THR A 36 31.51 31.19 -4.35
CA THR A 36 30.98 31.70 -3.10
C THR A 36 29.78 30.91 -2.57
N PRO A 37 29.63 30.69 -1.26
CA PRO A 37 28.44 30.06 -0.70
C PRO A 37 27.26 31.02 -0.81
N GLU A 38 26.14 30.50 -1.26
CA GLU A 38 24.88 31.20 -1.39
C GLU A 38 23.78 30.39 -0.74
N LYS A 39 22.95 31.02 0.08
CA LYS A 39 21.80 30.34 0.68
C LYS A 39 20.82 29.89 -0.40
N ILE A 40 20.43 28.64 -0.38
CA ILE A 40 19.32 28.15 -1.21
C ILE A 40 18.03 28.74 -0.65
N GLY A 41 17.22 29.33 -1.51
CA GLY A 41 15.88 29.80 -1.13
C GLY A 41 15.01 28.63 -0.63
N GLY A 42 13.96 28.95 0.14
CA GLY A 42 13.02 27.96 0.62
C GLY A 42 12.26 27.26 -0.52
N TRP A 43 11.67 26.14 -0.22
CA TRP A 43 10.78 25.41 -1.12
C TRP A 43 9.40 26.08 -1.15
N LYS A 44 8.83 26.18 -2.32
CA LYS A 44 7.44 26.60 -2.52
C LYS A 44 6.66 25.44 -3.12
N GLN A 45 5.50 25.16 -2.56
CA GLN A 45 4.59 24.16 -3.12
C GLN A 45 4.20 24.57 -4.56
N LEU A 46 4.24 23.60 -5.47
CA LEU A 46 3.86 23.78 -6.86
C LEU A 46 2.38 23.41 -7.00
N GLY A 47 1.51 24.42 -7.05
CA GLY A 47 0.06 24.21 -7.09
C GLY A 47 -0.59 24.18 -5.71
N ALA A 48 -1.92 24.11 -5.70
CA ALA A 48 -2.72 24.06 -4.47
C ALA A 48 -3.04 22.63 -4.02
N ASP A 49 -3.00 21.67 -4.93
CA ASP A 49 -3.45 20.31 -4.69
C ASP A 49 -2.28 19.38 -4.37
N ASN A 50 -2.56 18.40 -3.53
CA ASN A 50 -1.64 17.32 -3.23
C ASN A 50 -1.94 16.10 -4.14
N VAL A 51 -0.89 15.42 -4.57
CA VAL A 51 -1.05 14.14 -5.27
C VAL A 51 -1.44 13.04 -4.27
N THR A 52 -2.29 12.11 -4.68
CA THR A 52 -2.66 10.94 -3.88
C THR A 52 -1.55 9.89 -3.95
N GLY A 53 -1.05 9.48 -2.80
CA GLY A 53 0.05 8.52 -2.68
C GLY A 53 1.43 9.16 -2.68
N ALA A 54 2.46 8.33 -2.57
CA ALA A 54 3.86 8.74 -2.59
C ALA A 54 4.38 8.82 -4.02
N ALA A 55 4.85 9.98 -4.47
CA ALA A 55 5.45 10.15 -5.79
C ALA A 55 6.79 9.41 -5.85
N ARG A 56 6.91 8.43 -6.76
CA ARG A 56 8.09 7.57 -6.91
C ARG A 56 8.74 7.65 -8.29
N ALA A 57 7.99 8.12 -9.28
CA ALA A 57 8.49 8.33 -10.62
C ALA A 57 8.13 9.72 -11.12
N LEU A 58 9.04 10.36 -11.82
CA LEU A 58 8.84 11.66 -12.43
C LEU A 58 9.52 11.68 -13.79
N HIS A 59 8.76 12.00 -14.81
CA HIS A 59 9.29 12.20 -16.18
C HIS A 59 8.79 13.51 -16.75
N GLN A 60 9.69 14.25 -17.41
CA GLN A 60 9.35 15.53 -18.03
C GLN A 60 9.67 15.49 -19.52
N PHE A 61 8.74 15.95 -20.31
CA PHE A 61 8.94 16.12 -21.75
C PHE A 61 8.23 17.35 -22.30
N THR A 62 8.63 17.74 -23.49
CA THR A 62 8.00 18.85 -24.24
C THR A 62 7.46 18.25 -25.53
N ASN A 63 6.19 18.52 -25.83
CA ASN A 63 5.59 18.07 -27.06
C ASN A 63 6.02 18.92 -28.27
N SER A 64 5.65 18.49 -29.46
CA SER A 64 5.96 19.17 -30.73
C SER A 64 5.40 20.62 -30.83
N LEU A 65 4.40 20.95 -30.01
CA LEU A 65 3.81 22.29 -29.90
C LEU A 65 4.50 23.16 -28.82
N GLY A 66 5.59 22.70 -28.22
CA GLY A 66 6.35 23.41 -27.18
C GLY A 66 5.68 23.41 -25.80
N ARG A 67 4.61 22.63 -25.58
CA ARG A 67 3.99 22.48 -24.26
C ARG A 67 4.78 21.52 -23.40
N LYS A 68 5.00 21.91 -22.15
CA LYS A 68 5.74 21.11 -21.16
C LYS A 68 4.78 20.29 -20.33
N TYR A 69 5.11 19.03 -20.16
CA TYR A 69 4.40 18.08 -19.32
C TYR A 69 5.35 17.46 -18.31
N SER A 70 4.85 17.23 -17.09
CA SER A 70 5.52 16.40 -16.08
C SER A 70 4.57 15.27 -15.73
N ILE A 71 4.98 14.04 -16.01
CA ILE A 71 4.23 12.85 -15.61
C ILE A 71 4.75 12.41 -14.26
N ILE A 72 3.84 12.20 -13.32
CA ILE A 72 4.14 11.88 -11.93
C ILE A 72 3.46 10.56 -11.60
N GLY A 73 4.26 9.53 -11.40
CA GLY A 73 3.80 8.21 -10.96
C GLY A 73 3.86 8.10 -9.43
N THR A 74 2.71 7.94 -8.80
CA THR A 74 2.63 7.59 -7.39
C THR A 74 2.40 6.08 -7.24
N ASN A 75 2.53 5.57 -6.03
CA ASN A 75 2.16 4.18 -5.74
C ASN A 75 0.65 3.89 -5.90
N ARG A 76 -0.16 4.91 -6.19
CA ARG A 76 -1.62 4.77 -6.31
C ARG A 76 -2.17 5.32 -7.62
N ILE A 77 -1.69 6.47 -8.07
CA ILE A 77 -2.26 7.20 -9.20
C ILE A 77 -1.16 7.78 -10.09
N LEU A 78 -1.43 7.81 -11.38
CA LEU A 78 -0.60 8.45 -12.39
C LEU A 78 -1.19 9.82 -12.73
N TYR A 79 -0.38 10.87 -12.63
CA TYR A 79 -0.78 12.24 -12.94
C TYR A 79 0.01 12.82 -14.10
N ALA A 80 -0.63 13.67 -14.87
CA ALA A 80 0.04 14.61 -15.75
C ALA A 80 -0.11 16.03 -15.19
N TYR A 81 1.02 16.72 -15.01
CA TYR A 81 1.03 18.12 -14.62
C TYR A 81 1.36 19.00 -15.83
N SER A 82 0.51 19.96 -16.13
CA SER A 82 0.73 20.95 -17.19
C SER A 82 -0.04 22.23 -16.88
N GLY A 83 0.55 23.39 -17.16
CA GLY A 83 -0.12 24.69 -16.99
C GLY A 83 -0.55 25.03 -15.55
N GLY A 84 0.05 24.42 -14.54
CA GLY A 84 -0.29 24.66 -13.13
C GLY A 84 -1.33 23.70 -12.55
N VAL A 85 -1.83 22.74 -13.34
CA VAL A 85 -2.92 21.83 -12.96
C VAL A 85 -2.43 20.37 -13.03
N PHE A 86 -2.88 19.55 -12.08
CA PHE A 86 -2.71 18.10 -12.10
C PHE A 86 -3.94 17.46 -12.76
N TYR A 87 -3.68 16.61 -13.72
CA TYR A 87 -4.69 15.80 -14.41
C TYR A 87 -4.48 14.35 -14.01
N ASP A 88 -5.53 13.69 -13.56
CA ASP A 88 -5.54 12.24 -13.37
C ASP A 88 -5.57 11.57 -14.75
N ILE A 89 -4.52 10.83 -15.05
CA ILE A 89 -4.38 10.05 -16.29
C ILE A 89 -4.22 8.55 -15.98
N HIS A 90 -4.59 8.15 -14.76
CA HIS A 90 -4.44 6.76 -14.34
C HIS A 90 -5.33 5.84 -15.19
N PRO A 91 -4.79 4.72 -15.69
CA PRO A 91 -5.56 3.80 -16.51
C PRO A 91 -6.67 3.11 -15.69
N ILE A 92 -7.84 2.97 -16.30
CA ILE A 92 -9.01 2.32 -15.73
C ILE A 92 -9.04 0.88 -16.17
N LYS A 93 -9.06 -0.06 -15.23
CA LYS A 93 -9.12 -1.49 -15.47
C LYS A 93 -10.52 -1.95 -15.83
N SER A 94 -11.53 -1.45 -15.11
CA SER A 94 -12.93 -1.77 -15.38
C SER A 94 -13.85 -0.63 -14.97
N THR A 95 -15.04 -0.60 -15.57
CA THR A 95 -16.10 0.34 -15.22
C THR A 95 -17.39 -0.44 -15.05
N THR A 96 -18.03 -0.33 -13.89
CA THR A 96 -19.27 -1.01 -13.55
C THR A 96 -20.31 0.02 -13.13
N THR A 97 -21.53 -0.09 -13.68
CA THR A 97 -22.68 0.72 -13.23
C THR A 97 -23.55 -0.13 -12.34
N LEU A 98 -23.81 0.37 -11.14
CA LEU A 98 -24.57 -0.33 -10.11
C LEU A 98 -25.83 0.48 -9.77
N SER A 99 -26.89 -0.20 -9.33
CA SER A 99 -28.11 0.45 -8.87
C SER A 99 -28.41 0.01 -7.44
N ASN A 100 -28.74 0.94 -6.57
CA ASN A 100 -29.03 0.68 -5.14
C ASN A 100 -27.93 -0.13 -4.44
N ALA A 101 -26.69 0.13 -4.80
CA ALA A 101 -25.52 -0.68 -4.39
C ALA A 101 -24.89 -0.21 -3.07
N PHE A 102 -25.37 0.88 -2.52
CA PHE A 102 -24.78 1.57 -1.39
C PHE A 102 -25.45 1.18 -0.09
N SER A 103 -24.69 0.80 0.92
CA SER A 103 -25.22 0.58 2.26
C SER A 103 -24.28 1.11 3.34
N THR A 104 -24.89 1.70 4.37
CA THR A 104 -24.20 2.25 5.53
C THR A 104 -24.74 1.67 6.83
N THR A 105 -23.95 1.79 7.88
CA THR A 105 -24.37 1.43 9.25
C THR A 105 -24.25 2.63 10.14
N ASN A 106 -25.30 2.91 10.91
CA ASN A 106 -25.31 4.01 11.88
C ASN A 106 -24.14 3.91 12.86
N GLY A 107 -23.42 4.99 13.05
CA GLY A 107 -22.23 5.07 13.90
C GLY A 107 -20.94 4.55 13.29
N SER A 108 -20.97 4.06 12.03
CA SER A 108 -19.78 3.57 11.30
C SER A 108 -19.28 4.61 10.31
N THR A 109 -17.97 4.63 10.10
CA THR A 109 -17.32 5.33 8.98
C THR A 109 -17.27 4.48 7.71
N GLU A 110 -17.60 3.19 7.80
CA GLU A 110 -17.54 2.27 6.68
C GLU A 110 -18.80 2.33 5.84
N VAL A 111 -18.59 2.36 4.54
CA VAL A 111 -19.62 2.29 3.52
C VAL A 111 -19.37 1.07 2.67
N THR A 112 -20.38 0.23 2.52
CA THR A 112 -20.31 -0.97 1.69
C THR A 112 -20.91 -0.69 0.31
N ILE A 113 -20.19 -1.10 -0.73
CA ILE A 113 -20.63 -1.06 -2.12
C ILE A 113 -20.86 -2.51 -2.57
N ASN A 114 -22.10 -2.79 -3.01
CA ASN A 114 -22.54 -4.12 -3.41
C ASN A 114 -22.56 -4.21 -4.95
N PHE A 115 -21.81 -5.15 -5.49
CA PHE A 115 -21.77 -5.46 -6.91
C PHE A 115 -22.78 -6.58 -7.23
N SER A 116 -23.27 -6.61 -8.45
CA SER A 116 -24.17 -7.68 -8.91
C SER A 116 -23.45 -9.00 -9.27
N GLY A 117 -22.13 -9.03 -9.17
CA GLY A 117 -21.27 -10.17 -9.48
C GLY A 117 -19.84 -9.91 -9.03
N ASP A 118 -18.91 -10.77 -9.41
CA ASP A 118 -17.51 -10.65 -9.05
C ASP A 118 -16.88 -9.39 -9.65
N HIS A 119 -16.22 -8.59 -8.83
CA HIS A 119 -15.65 -7.30 -9.21
C HIS A 119 -14.14 -7.32 -9.43
N ASN A 120 -13.42 -8.35 -8.97
CA ASN A 120 -11.95 -8.47 -9.05
C ASN A 120 -11.16 -7.27 -8.47
N ILE A 121 -11.75 -6.51 -7.54
CA ILE A 121 -11.10 -5.43 -6.79
C ILE A 121 -10.45 -6.06 -5.56
N GLN A 122 -9.26 -5.63 -5.22
CA GLN A 122 -8.53 -6.08 -4.04
C GLN A 122 -8.51 -4.98 -2.97
N ALA A 123 -8.28 -5.36 -1.72
CA ALA A 123 -8.06 -4.37 -0.66
C ALA A 123 -6.79 -3.55 -0.99
N GLY A 124 -6.90 -2.23 -0.88
CA GLY A 124 -5.85 -1.30 -1.30
C GLY A 124 -6.02 -0.72 -2.71
N ASP A 125 -6.86 -1.32 -3.56
CA ASP A 125 -7.16 -0.77 -4.88
C ASP A 125 -7.90 0.56 -4.77
N ILE A 126 -7.67 1.41 -5.77
CA ILE A 126 -8.38 2.69 -5.89
C ILE A 126 -9.59 2.53 -6.81
N VAL A 127 -10.71 3.04 -6.35
CA VAL A 127 -11.94 3.16 -7.12
C VAL A 127 -12.37 4.63 -7.18
N LEU A 128 -12.76 5.08 -8.36
CA LEU A 128 -13.42 6.38 -8.55
C LEU A 128 -14.92 6.15 -8.62
N LEU A 129 -15.64 6.84 -7.78
CA LEU A 129 -17.10 6.80 -7.76
C LEU A 129 -17.64 8.04 -8.45
N ASP A 130 -18.61 7.88 -9.33
CA ASP A 130 -19.29 8.99 -9.98
C ASP A 130 -20.76 8.67 -10.32
N ASN A 131 -21.47 9.67 -10.84
CA ASN A 131 -22.85 9.56 -11.27
C ASN A 131 -23.83 9.26 -10.11
N PHE A 132 -23.57 9.81 -8.94
CA PHE A 132 -24.52 9.75 -7.82
C PHE A 132 -25.71 10.65 -8.07
N SER A 133 -26.93 10.10 -7.99
CA SER A 133 -28.16 10.89 -8.17
C SER A 133 -28.64 11.48 -6.85
N SER A 134 -28.86 10.66 -5.84
CA SER A 134 -29.20 11.09 -4.49
C SER A 134 -28.95 9.98 -3.46
N ILE A 135 -28.67 10.40 -2.24
CA ILE A 135 -28.57 9.52 -1.07
C ILE A 135 -29.62 10.01 -0.08
N THR A 136 -30.40 9.08 0.49
CA THR A 136 -31.42 9.37 1.49
C THR A 136 -31.12 8.61 2.78
N ASN A 137 -31.64 9.10 3.89
CA ASN A 137 -31.40 8.52 5.23
C ASN A 137 -29.94 8.49 5.67
N SER A 138 -29.15 9.47 5.25
CA SER A 138 -27.73 9.59 5.51
C SER A 138 -27.38 11.04 5.77
N ASN A 139 -26.30 11.28 6.53
CA ASN A 139 -25.63 12.57 6.62
C ASN A 139 -24.68 12.81 5.46
N PHE A 140 -24.41 11.78 4.62
CA PHE A 140 -23.63 11.93 3.43
C PHE A 140 -24.50 12.37 2.25
N GLY A 141 -24.00 13.33 1.48
CA GLY A 141 -24.60 13.76 0.22
C GLY A 141 -23.95 13.07 -0.99
N ALA A 142 -24.56 13.19 -2.15
CA ALA A 142 -23.97 12.70 -3.40
C ALA A 142 -22.59 13.32 -3.66
N SER A 143 -22.39 14.59 -3.33
CA SER A 143 -21.13 15.32 -3.46
C SER A 143 -19.98 14.75 -2.63
N ASP A 144 -20.25 13.94 -1.61
CA ASP A 144 -19.23 13.31 -0.80
C ASP A 144 -18.64 12.07 -1.47
N PHE A 145 -19.22 11.66 -2.60
CA PHE A 145 -18.80 10.49 -3.37
C PHE A 145 -18.52 10.80 -4.86
N ASP A 146 -19.24 11.76 -5.43
CA ASP A 146 -19.23 12.02 -6.86
C ASP A 146 -17.91 12.61 -7.33
N ASP A 147 -17.27 11.97 -8.29
CA ASP A 147 -15.91 12.24 -8.78
C ASP A 147 -14.81 12.14 -7.71
N ILE A 148 -15.06 11.37 -6.64
CA ILE A 148 -14.10 11.16 -5.56
C ILE A 148 -13.49 9.75 -5.65
N ARG A 149 -12.19 9.71 -5.37
CA ARG A 149 -11.41 8.48 -5.31
C ARG A 149 -11.38 7.94 -3.89
N PHE A 150 -11.69 6.67 -3.77
CA PHE A 150 -11.63 5.94 -2.52
C PHE A 150 -10.69 4.74 -2.64
N MET A 151 -10.05 4.39 -1.54
CA MET A 151 -9.37 3.12 -1.43
C MET A 151 -10.37 2.06 -0.95
N ALA A 152 -10.41 0.92 -1.60
CA ALA A 152 -11.11 -0.26 -1.10
C ALA A 152 -10.42 -0.72 0.20
N THR A 153 -11.04 -0.41 1.34
CA THR A 153 -10.45 -0.68 2.66
C THR A 153 -10.45 -2.18 2.94
N THR A 154 -11.56 -2.83 2.67
CA THR A 154 -11.68 -4.29 2.74
C THR A 154 -12.51 -4.84 1.58
N VAL A 155 -12.38 -6.12 1.34
CA VAL A 155 -13.16 -6.87 0.33
C VAL A 155 -13.79 -8.06 1.04
N PRO A 156 -14.96 -7.88 1.68
CA PRO A 156 -15.60 -8.92 2.46
C PRO A 156 -16.03 -10.15 1.63
N THR A 157 -16.40 -9.93 0.37
CA THR A 157 -16.77 -10.99 -0.57
C THR A 157 -16.34 -10.61 -1.99
N SER A 158 -16.42 -11.54 -2.94
CA SER A 158 -16.13 -11.25 -4.36
C SER A 158 -17.10 -10.22 -4.98
N SER A 159 -18.21 -9.93 -4.32
CA SER A 159 -19.24 -8.99 -4.77
C SER A 159 -19.41 -7.77 -3.87
N THR A 160 -18.55 -7.55 -2.86
CA THR A 160 -18.66 -6.40 -1.95
C THR A 160 -17.31 -5.81 -1.63
N ILE A 161 -17.22 -4.48 -1.64
CA ILE A 161 -16.08 -3.73 -1.12
C ILE A 161 -16.53 -2.77 -0.03
N THR A 162 -15.64 -2.41 0.88
CA THR A 162 -15.87 -1.30 1.81
C THR A 162 -14.92 -0.15 1.53
N ILE A 163 -15.41 1.06 1.71
CA ILE A 163 -14.64 2.29 1.69
C ILE A 163 -14.83 3.02 3.02
N THR A 164 -13.88 3.86 3.41
CA THR A 164 -13.94 4.59 4.68
C THR A 164 -14.20 6.07 4.43
N MET A 165 -15.21 6.61 5.10
CA MET A 165 -15.56 8.01 5.09
C MET A 165 -14.85 8.78 6.22
N PRO A 166 -14.65 10.10 6.09
CA PRO A 166 -14.01 10.92 7.12
C PRO A 166 -14.83 11.10 8.40
N SER A 167 -16.13 10.81 8.38
CA SER A 167 -17.05 10.94 9.51
C SER A 167 -17.97 9.73 9.61
N ASN A 168 -18.55 9.54 10.80
CA ASN A 168 -19.51 8.47 11.01
C ASN A 168 -20.85 8.78 10.33
N GLU A 169 -21.51 7.72 9.84
CA GLU A 169 -22.90 7.79 9.42
C GLU A 169 -23.81 8.09 10.63
N SER A 170 -24.72 9.01 10.48
CA SER A 170 -25.72 9.35 11.52
C SER A 170 -27.13 8.86 11.20
N GLY A 171 -27.34 8.28 10.03
CA GLY A 171 -28.61 7.72 9.59
C GLY A 171 -28.73 6.22 9.80
N SER A 172 -29.93 5.70 9.81
CA SER A 172 -30.24 4.28 9.99
C SER A 172 -30.32 3.52 8.66
N GLY A 173 -29.24 3.54 7.90
CA GLY A 173 -29.18 2.87 6.61
C GLY A 173 -29.46 3.84 5.45
N ALA A 174 -28.40 4.31 4.82
CA ALA A 174 -28.49 5.10 3.62
C ALA A 174 -29.01 4.24 2.46
N THR A 175 -29.95 4.80 1.74
CA THR A 175 -30.38 4.27 0.44
C THR A 175 -29.93 5.23 -0.66
N GLN A 176 -29.28 4.69 -1.68
CA GLN A 176 -28.92 5.44 -2.87
C GLN A 176 -29.98 5.18 -3.94
N SER A 177 -30.47 6.23 -4.58
CA SER A 177 -31.33 6.11 -5.74
C SER A 177 -30.58 6.35 -7.03
N GLY A 178 -30.96 5.63 -8.09
CA GLY A 178 -30.30 5.70 -9.40
C GLY A 178 -29.07 4.82 -9.52
N GLY A 179 -28.32 5.04 -10.59
CA GLY A 179 -27.08 4.32 -10.86
C GLY A 179 -25.88 5.05 -10.29
N ILE A 180 -24.95 4.32 -9.72
CA ILE A 180 -23.59 4.80 -9.47
C ILE A 180 -22.65 4.14 -10.45
N ARG A 181 -21.60 4.84 -10.85
CA ARG A 181 -20.56 4.25 -11.68
C ARG A 181 -19.30 4.11 -10.83
N VAL A 182 -18.78 2.88 -10.80
CA VAL A 182 -17.54 2.52 -10.12
C VAL A 182 -16.49 2.27 -11.19
N ARG A 183 -15.44 3.08 -11.20
CA ARG A 183 -14.27 2.90 -12.06
C ARG A 183 -13.14 2.34 -11.22
N HIS A 184 -12.76 1.09 -11.50
CA HIS A 184 -11.64 0.42 -10.86
C HIS A 184 -10.35 0.79 -11.59
N TYR A 185 -9.38 1.31 -10.87
CA TYR A 185 -8.06 1.67 -11.38
C TYR A 185 -7.15 0.44 -11.44
N TYR A 186 -6.16 0.46 -12.32
CA TYR A 186 -5.11 -0.55 -12.29
C TYR A 186 -4.33 -0.47 -10.98
N HIS A 187 -4.06 -1.61 -10.38
CA HIS A 187 -3.24 -1.68 -9.18
C HIS A 187 -1.77 -1.43 -9.53
N VAL A 188 -1.13 -0.48 -8.85
CA VAL A 188 0.27 -0.14 -9.10
C VAL A 188 1.20 -1.06 -8.31
N GLY A 189 0.79 -1.51 -7.15
CA GLY A 189 1.56 -2.31 -6.23
C GLY A 189 1.41 -1.82 -4.78
N PRO A 190 2.07 -2.45 -3.82
CA PRO A 190 1.94 -2.10 -2.41
C PRO A 190 2.46 -0.70 -2.11
N ASP A 191 1.89 -0.06 -1.09
CA ASP A 191 2.24 1.29 -0.64
C ASP A 191 3.68 1.39 -0.13
N VAL A 192 4.16 0.34 0.49
CA VAL A 192 5.52 0.22 1.04
C VAL A 192 6.11 -1.09 0.54
N GLN A 193 7.44 -1.16 0.56
CA GLN A 193 8.09 -2.45 0.38
C GLN A 193 7.55 -3.38 1.46
N ALA A 194 6.90 -4.42 1.03
CA ALA A 194 6.45 -5.43 1.94
C ALA A 194 7.67 -6.19 2.47
N GLN A 195 7.53 -6.73 3.68
CA GLN A 195 8.58 -7.55 4.25
C GLN A 195 8.87 -8.72 3.30
N GLY A 196 10.12 -8.90 2.96
CA GLY A 196 10.57 -9.90 2.02
C GLY A 196 11.68 -10.75 2.64
N PHE A 197 12.38 -11.48 1.78
CA PHE A 197 13.53 -12.30 2.18
C PHE A 197 14.81 -11.51 1.95
N GLY A 198 15.63 -11.35 2.99
CA GLY A 198 16.91 -10.66 2.87
C GLY A 198 17.49 -10.19 4.19
N TRP A 199 18.66 -9.57 4.12
CA TRP A 199 19.35 -9.00 5.28
C TRP A 199 18.54 -7.81 5.85
N SER A 200 18.32 -7.81 7.15
CA SER A 200 17.54 -6.78 7.88
C SER A 200 16.04 -6.73 7.56
N LEU A 201 15.49 -7.76 6.93
CA LEU A 201 14.07 -7.87 6.65
C LEU A 201 13.44 -8.95 7.55
N GLY A 202 12.86 -8.54 8.67
CA GLY A 202 12.15 -9.43 9.60
C GLY A 202 13.02 -10.48 10.27
N SER A 203 12.45 -11.64 10.53
CA SER A 203 13.10 -12.78 11.14
C SER A 203 14.19 -13.38 10.23
N TRP A 204 15.11 -14.14 10.81
CA TRP A 204 16.12 -14.89 10.07
C TRP A 204 15.45 -15.89 9.11
N GLY A 205 15.53 -15.61 7.81
CA GLY A 205 14.78 -16.33 6.75
C GLY A 205 13.68 -15.51 6.08
N GLY A 206 13.40 -14.30 6.59
CA GLY A 206 12.39 -13.41 6.06
C GLY A 206 11.02 -13.53 6.74
N GLU A 207 10.14 -12.67 6.36
CA GLU A 207 8.74 -12.66 6.80
C GLU A 207 7.84 -12.61 5.56
N ALA A 208 6.80 -13.44 5.53
CA ALA A 208 5.83 -13.36 4.45
C ALA A 208 5.10 -12.02 4.51
N VAL A 209 4.98 -11.39 3.34
CA VAL A 209 4.28 -10.13 3.21
C VAL A 209 2.81 -10.30 3.59
N GLY A 210 2.37 -9.54 4.59
CA GLY A 210 0.97 -9.58 5.01
C GLY A 210 0.56 -10.96 5.55
N ALA A 211 1.47 -11.64 6.24
CA ALA A 211 1.14 -12.90 6.89
C ALA A 211 -0.17 -12.74 7.67
N TYR A 212 -1.16 -13.54 7.33
CA TYR A 212 -2.42 -13.53 8.03
C TYR A 212 -2.21 -13.86 9.50
N THR A 213 -2.81 -13.07 10.37
CA THR A 213 -2.77 -13.28 11.81
C THR A 213 -4.17 -13.45 12.37
N THR A 214 -4.29 -14.38 13.31
CA THR A 214 -5.48 -14.60 14.12
C THR A 214 -5.05 -14.78 15.59
N VAL A 215 -5.93 -15.21 16.46
CA VAL A 215 -5.61 -15.48 17.86
C VAL A 215 -6.15 -16.83 18.30
N LEU A 216 -5.50 -17.46 19.28
CA LEU A 216 -6.00 -18.68 19.92
C LEU A 216 -7.34 -18.40 20.62
N SER A 217 -8.31 -19.29 20.41
CA SER A 217 -9.61 -19.26 21.09
C SER A 217 -9.59 -19.81 22.51
N SER A 218 -8.64 -20.69 22.83
CA SER A 218 -8.50 -21.35 24.13
C SER A 218 -7.05 -21.64 24.43
N ASP A 219 -6.75 -21.87 25.70
CA ASP A 219 -5.43 -22.34 26.14
C ASP A 219 -5.09 -23.68 25.49
N ILE A 220 -3.84 -23.85 25.12
CA ILE A 220 -3.28 -25.10 24.62
C ILE A 220 -2.04 -25.46 25.41
N ASP A 221 -1.84 -26.76 25.70
CA ASP A 221 -0.61 -27.28 26.26
C ASP A 221 0.36 -27.77 25.16
N ALA A 222 1.54 -28.19 25.54
CA ALA A 222 2.56 -28.67 24.60
C ALA A 222 2.18 -29.96 23.84
N SER A 223 1.13 -30.68 24.29
CA SER A 223 0.67 -31.95 23.71
C SER A 223 -0.61 -31.83 22.88
N THR A 224 -1.23 -30.68 22.87
CA THR A 224 -2.49 -30.43 22.13
C THR A 224 -2.32 -30.61 20.62
N THR A 225 -3.13 -31.49 20.04
CA THR A 225 -3.10 -31.84 18.60
C THR A 225 -4.29 -31.34 17.82
N SER A 226 -5.15 -30.51 18.42
CA SER A 226 -6.28 -29.84 17.78
C SER A 226 -6.34 -28.41 18.30
N ILE A 227 -6.10 -27.44 17.47
CA ILE A 227 -5.94 -26.02 17.85
C ILE A 227 -7.08 -25.21 17.28
N THR A 228 -7.87 -24.54 18.11
CA THR A 228 -8.94 -23.67 17.68
C THR A 228 -8.49 -22.21 17.73
N VAL A 229 -8.69 -21.52 16.62
CA VAL A 229 -8.42 -20.08 16.45
C VAL A 229 -9.72 -19.32 16.29
N ASN A 230 -9.70 -18.00 16.48
CA ASN A 230 -10.91 -17.19 16.35
C ASN A 230 -11.41 -17.11 14.91
N ASP A 231 -10.49 -17.05 13.95
CA ASP A 231 -10.79 -17.03 12.53
C ASP A 231 -9.72 -17.81 11.77
N ALA A 232 -10.12 -18.81 11.02
CA ALA A 232 -9.24 -19.61 10.17
C ALA A 232 -9.52 -19.40 8.67
N SER A 233 -10.37 -18.43 8.30
CA SER A 233 -10.86 -18.26 6.93
C SER A 233 -9.78 -17.97 5.89
N GLN A 234 -8.66 -17.37 6.32
CA GLN A 234 -7.53 -17.05 5.46
C GLN A 234 -6.31 -17.94 5.71
N LEU A 235 -6.44 -18.97 6.52
CA LEU A 235 -5.40 -19.98 6.67
C LEU A 235 -5.54 -21.03 5.54
N PRO A 236 -4.43 -21.49 4.95
CA PRO A 236 -4.47 -22.55 3.95
C PRO A 236 -5.08 -23.84 4.51
N SER A 237 -6.03 -24.46 3.78
CA SER A 237 -6.79 -25.62 4.25
C SER A 237 -6.36 -26.96 3.65
N SER A 238 -5.39 -26.96 2.72
CA SER A 238 -4.91 -28.14 2.02
C SER A 238 -3.39 -28.25 2.08
N GLY A 239 -2.86 -29.46 2.10
CA GLY A 239 -1.41 -29.71 2.22
C GLY A 239 -0.90 -29.57 3.64
N THR A 240 0.42 -29.58 3.80
CA THR A 240 1.07 -29.31 5.09
C THR A 240 1.34 -27.80 5.20
N ASN A 241 0.72 -27.18 6.17
CA ASN A 241 0.79 -25.74 6.41
C ASN A 241 1.40 -25.48 7.78
N PHE A 242 1.82 -24.23 8.01
CA PHE A 242 2.55 -23.85 9.22
C PHE A 242 1.97 -22.58 9.84
N ILE A 243 1.99 -22.55 11.16
CA ILE A 243 1.68 -21.36 11.96
C ILE A 243 2.75 -21.16 13.02
N LEU A 244 2.98 -19.91 13.40
CA LEU A 244 3.85 -19.50 14.50
C LEU A 244 3.00 -18.96 15.65
N ILE A 245 3.27 -19.47 16.87
CA ILE A 245 2.70 -18.95 18.11
C ILE A 245 3.84 -18.68 19.09
N GLY A 246 4.08 -17.42 19.40
CA GLY A 246 5.26 -17.03 20.17
C GLY A 246 6.55 -17.39 19.44
N THR A 247 7.27 -18.41 19.95
CA THR A 247 8.50 -18.93 19.34
C THR A 247 8.34 -20.36 18.80
N GLU A 248 7.13 -20.92 18.85
CA GLU A 248 6.86 -22.28 18.41
C GLU A 248 6.26 -22.28 17.00
N GLU A 249 6.87 -23.03 16.10
CA GLU A 249 6.30 -23.39 14.81
C GLU A 249 5.51 -24.70 14.94
N ILE A 250 4.31 -24.69 14.37
CA ILE A 250 3.35 -25.78 14.44
C ILE A 250 2.87 -26.08 13.03
N SER A 251 2.91 -27.34 12.59
CA SER A 251 2.31 -27.72 11.32
C SER A 251 0.90 -28.28 11.51
N TYR A 252 0.06 -28.14 10.48
CA TYR A 252 -1.27 -28.71 10.41
C TYR A 252 -1.60 -29.13 8.96
N THR A 253 -2.55 -30.05 8.80
CA THR A 253 -2.89 -30.61 7.48
C THR A 253 -4.33 -30.36 7.04
N GLY A 254 -5.17 -29.79 7.91
CA GLY A 254 -6.55 -29.49 7.60
C GLY A 254 -7.19 -28.50 8.56
N ILE A 255 -8.32 -27.97 8.15
CA ILE A 255 -9.12 -27.04 8.94
C ILE A 255 -10.57 -27.52 8.94
N SER A 256 -11.18 -27.59 10.12
CA SER A 256 -12.62 -27.82 10.30
C SER A 256 -13.22 -26.62 11.02
N THR A 257 -14.00 -25.82 10.32
CA THR A 257 -14.49 -24.50 10.78
C THR A 257 -13.32 -23.60 11.17
N ASN A 258 -13.05 -23.41 12.46
CA ASN A 258 -11.93 -22.64 12.98
C ASN A 258 -10.91 -23.51 13.75
N THR A 259 -10.97 -24.83 13.57
CA THR A 259 -10.09 -25.76 14.28
C THR A 259 -9.08 -26.38 13.31
N LEU A 260 -7.81 -26.20 13.59
CA LEU A 260 -6.70 -26.82 12.87
C LEU A 260 -6.59 -28.28 13.30
N THR A 261 -6.49 -29.16 12.32
CA THR A 261 -6.43 -30.63 12.50
C THR A 261 -5.18 -31.22 11.88
N GLY A 262 -4.79 -32.42 12.33
CA GLY A 262 -3.53 -33.03 11.90
C GLY A 262 -2.32 -32.23 12.33
N VAL A 263 -2.40 -31.71 13.55
CA VAL A 263 -1.38 -30.82 14.15
C VAL A 263 -0.15 -31.57 14.59
N THR A 264 1.02 -31.08 14.23
CA THR A 264 2.33 -31.51 14.79
C THR A 264 2.99 -30.28 15.43
N ARG A 265 3.36 -30.46 16.70
CA ARG A 265 3.93 -29.42 17.55
C ARG A 265 5.45 -29.35 17.43
N GLY A 266 6.01 -28.14 17.63
CA GLY A 266 7.47 -27.94 17.71
C GLY A 266 8.22 -28.33 16.45
N VAL A 267 7.68 -28.00 15.27
CA VAL A 267 8.35 -28.29 13.99
C VAL A 267 9.44 -27.23 13.66
N ARG A 268 10.21 -27.45 12.61
CA ARG A 268 11.26 -26.53 12.13
C ARG A 268 12.26 -26.12 13.22
N ASN A 269 12.70 -27.10 14.04
CA ASN A 269 13.63 -26.91 15.15
C ASN A 269 13.13 -26.00 16.29
N THR A 270 11.84 -25.86 16.46
CA THR A 270 11.24 -25.20 17.62
C THR A 270 10.82 -26.25 18.68
N THR A 271 10.48 -25.78 19.87
CA THR A 271 10.05 -26.66 20.97
C THR A 271 8.59 -26.40 21.29
N ALA A 272 7.81 -27.47 21.40
CA ALA A 272 6.42 -27.40 21.80
C ALA A 272 6.27 -26.78 23.21
N ALA A 273 5.41 -25.78 23.31
CA ALA A 273 5.15 -25.02 24.53
C ALA A 273 3.65 -24.85 24.78
N SER A 274 3.27 -24.46 26.00
CA SER A 274 1.90 -24.04 26.29
C SER A 274 1.67 -22.58 25.86
N HIS A 275 0.50 -22.30 25.28
CA HIS A 275 0.08 -20.96 24.89
C HIS A 275 -1.30 -20.67 25.46
N THR A 276 -1.51 -19.41 25.86
CA THR A 276 -2.78 -18.94 26.42
C THR A 276 -3.73 -18.45 25.34
N ALA A 277 -5.02 -18.51 25.61
CA ALA A 277 -6.05 -17.89 24.78
C ALA A 277 -5.71 -16.44 24.51
N GLY A 278 -5.99 -15.98 23.29
CA GLY A 278 -5.62 -14.63 22.84
C GLY A 278 -4.18 -14.49 22.32
N ALA A 279 -3.33 -15.53 22.43
CA ALA A 279 -2.00 -15.50 21.81
C ALA A 279 -2.12 -15.36 20.29
N THR A 280 -1.27 -14.50 19.71
CA THR A 280 -1.24 -14.28 18.25
C THR A 280 -0.77 -15.54 17.54
N VAL A 281 -1.50 -15.93 16.51
CA VAL A 281 -1.23 -17.01 15.59
C VAL A 281 -0.93 -16.41 14.24
N THR A 282 0.28 -16.58 13.74
CA THR A 282 0.72 -16.04 12.45
C THR A 282 0.82 -17.16 11.42
N ASN A 283 0.27 -16.98 10.23
CA ASN A 283 0.49 -17.93 9.13
C ASN A 283 1.94 -17.85 8.66
N THR A 284 2.64 -18.97 8.69
CA THR A 284 4.03 -19.12 8.22
C THR A 284 4.18 -20.17 7.13
N SER A 285 3.06 -20.55 6.49
CA SER A 285 3.06 -21.58 5.46
C SER A 285 3.95 -21.24 4.27
N ASP A 286 4.05 -19.94 3.96
CA ASP A 286 4.85 -19.44 2.83
C ASP A 286 6.32 -19.14 3.23
N TYR A 287 6.69 -19.33 4.50
CA TYR A 287 8.06 -19.16 4.94
C TYR A 287 8.92 -20.31 4.42
N VAL A 288 10.02 -19.94 3.78
CA VAL A 288 10.98 -20.90 3.22
C VAL A 288 12.31 -20.81 3.95
N ALA A 289 13.04 -21.92 3.96
CA ALA A 289 14.37 -21.96 4.55
C ALA A 289 15.39 -21.20 3.70
N TRP A 290 16.52 -20.83 4.30
CA TRP A 290 17.62 -20.19 3.60
C TRP A 290 18.12 -21.07 2.42
N GLY A 291 18.13 -20.49 1.22
CA GLY A 291 18.55 -21.20 0.00
C GLY A 291 17.41 -21.93 -0.72
N GLU A 292 16.20 -21.92 -0.20
CA GLU A 292 15.01 -22.40 -0.91
C GLU A 292 14.33 -21.25 -1.66
N ALA A 293 13.81 -21.53 -2.85
CA ALA A 293 13.04 -20.55 -3.59
C ALA A 293 11.67 -20.36 -2.90
N ALA A 294 11.26 -19.11 -2.70
CA ALA A 294 9.91 -18.81 -2.25
C ALA A 294 8.91 -19.36 -3.27
N SER A 295 7.89 -20.06 -2.78
CA SER A 295 6.77 -20.50 -3.61
C SER A 295 5.71 -19.40 -3.62
N GLY A 296 5.47 -18.77 -4.76
CA GLY A 296 4.42 -17.76 -4.96
C GLY A 296 4.93 -16.47 -5.58
N ASP A 297 4.02 -15.68 -6.09
CA ASP A 297 4.27 -14.34 -6.63
C ASP A 297 4.38 -13.34 -5.47
N LEU A 298 5.54 -13.31 -4.82
CA LEU A 298 5.83 -12.30 -3.80
C LEU A 298 6.19 -10.99 -4.49
N ILE A 299 5.27 -10.05 -4.49
CA ILE A 299 5.58 -8.66 -4.85
C ILE A 299 6.30 -8.04 -3.65
N ILE A 300 7.63 -7.98 -3.74
CA ILE A 300 8.48 -7.46 -2.68
C ILE A 300 8.66 -5.94 -2.83
N ASP A 301 8.66 -5.46 -4.04
CA ASP A 301 8.90 -4.07 -4.34
C ASP A 301 7.65 -3.21 -4.22
N PRO A 302 7.79 -1.99 -3.68
CA PRO A 302 6.68 -1.04 -3.65
C PRO A 302 6.23 -0.68 -5.06
N GLY A 303 4.94 -0.42 -5.23
CA GLY A 303 4.36 -0.02 -6.51
C GLY A 303 5.12 1.15 -7.14
N MET A 304 5.63 0.96 -8.34
CA MET A 304 6.45 1.92 -9.07
C MET A 304 6.03 2.00 -10.53
N TRP A 305 6.33 3.14 -11.12
CA TRP A 305 6.17 3.39 -12.55
C TRP A 305 7.55 3.53 -13.22
N SER A 306 7.67 2.95 -14.40
CA SER A 306 8.71 3.32 -15.36
C SER A 306 8.05 4.21 -16.42
N ILE A 307 8.56 5.41 -16.60
CA ILE A 307 7.91 6.43 -17.44
C ILE A 307 8.92 6.97 -18.44
N ASP A 308 8.54 7.01 -19.71
CA ASP A 308 9.29 7.63 -20.80
C ASP A 308 8.32 8.26 -21.81
N ASN A 309 8.82 8.87 -22.87
CA ASN A 309 7.99 9.38 -23.93
C ASN A 309 8.49 8.97 -25.32
N PHE A 310 7.55 8.75 -26.21
CA PHE A 310 7.80 8.59 -27.64
C PHE A 310 7.14 9.73 -28.42
N GLY A 311 7.95 10.73 -28.76
CA GLY A 311 7.44 11.96 -29.34
C GLY A 311 6.48 12.68 -28.38
N ASP A 312 5.25 12.92 -28.82
CA ASP A 312 4.22 13.62 -28.05
C ASP A 312 3.41 12.72 -27.10
N LYS A 313 3.75 11.42 -27.02
CA LYS A 313 3.04 10.44 -26.20
C LYS A 313 3.88 10.02 -25.01
N ALA A 314 3.29 10.02 -23.83
CA ALA A 314 3.90 9.37 -22.68
C ALA A 314 3.68 7.85 -22.77
N ILE A 315 4.68 7.09 -22.38
CA ILE A 315 4.62 5.64 -22.22
C ILE A 315 4.84 5.38 -20.74
N CYS A 316 3.90 4.72 -20.11
CA CYS A 316 3.92 4.48 -18.68
C CYS A 316 3.75 2.98 -18.43
N LEU A 317 4.71 2.38 -17.76
CA LEU A 317 4.73 0.97 -17.39
C LEU A 317 4.61 0.85 -15.87
N ILE A 318 3.68 0.07 -15.39
CA ILE A 318 3.70 -0.41 -14.00
C ILE A 318 4.78 -1.49 -13.93
N VAL A 319 5.72 -1.35 -12.99
CA VAL A 319 6.78 -2.35 -12.80
C VAL A 319 6.13 -3.69 -12.48
N ASP A 320 6.52 -4.74 -13.19
CA ASP A 320 5.92 -6.08 -13.18
C ASP A 320 4.44 -6.13 -13.60
N GLY A 321 3.97 -5.10 -14.28
CA GLY A 321 2.58 -4.94 -14.72
C GLY A 321 2.46 -4.56 -16.21
N GLU A 322 1.38 -3.85 -16.52
CA GLU A 322 1.01 -3.49 -17.89
C GLU A 322 1.64 -2.16 -18.33
N CYS A 323 1.77 -2.00 -19.65
CA CYS A 323 2.26 -0.80 -20.31
C CYS A 323 1.08 -0.02 -20.94
N PHE A 324 1.03 1.29 -20.71
CA PHE A 324 -0.02 2.21 -21.14
C PHE A 324 0.52 3.34 -22.01
#